data_8eca482f6b3591f6d3d8294407480ae9
#
_entry.id   8eca482f6b3591f6d3d8294407480ae9
#
_cell.length_a   1.000
_cell.length_b   1.000
_cell.length_c   1.000
_cell.angle_alpha   90.00
_cell.angle_beta   90.00
_cell.angle_gamma   90.00
#
_symmetry.space_group_name_H-M   'P 1'
#
loop_
_entity.id
_entity.type
_entity.pdbx_description
1 polymer ?
#
loop_
_entity_poly.entity_id
_entity_poly.type
_entity_poly.pdbx_seq_one_letter_code
_entity_poly.pdbx_strand_id
1 'polypeptide(L)'
;MPAIAFSNNDIALVAWTYDRNLDGCLGFAVFQIDGDGIVRALPAVARFEGQDKDASLTTEDAPIQKFWWKDLFAKRGGTYQYRIVPMGGVPGKKLTPLAGIPSLLSNKITLTEERGPSFKAYFNRGIVATQALSEALNHKPSASALRPHIVNPKDPIRKGLMGQLFEGVTSLLDRADRDGGEIHAALYELDDPNGLERRLQAADRGDPKSRTVILGNARVAKTEEHPEIEDGDAANRQNLKNAGVKVIDRILESGSIPHNKSMILSQNAKPTAVMTGSTNWTSSGLCTQTNNALVIESPAVAQHYMNYWNKLKSDVDEAAGNQDELQAEALRKFAREKNEESISTPIKLDDDVSIQVLFAPSTVDLLKSPPKEHPEDMEYVFKLMESAKHAVLFLAFDPGNNSILDAAGRALANNPNLFVRGALTSTQRASNFAEALEKQKKQEPDEGGMHVSVIGEPGKPKKKADAEKPEPDYRSIPAGAISKDDVFGKWEAEMYIYGHAIIHNKIVVIDPFSKDCTVITGSHNLGYRASHNNDENFVIVRGNKDLAQAYACHVLDLYDHYAWRYWLRKNPEIFGKPLVPDPSWQKRYIDGEEEKSPELRFWLSATNS
;
A
#
# COMPACT_ATOMS: atom_id res chain seq x y z
N MET A 1 7.65 -6.57 25.36
CA MET A 1 6.25 -6.86 25.84
C MET A 1 5.72 -8.05 25.06
N PRO A 2 5.08 -9.03 25.65
CA PRO A 2 4.60 -10.21 24.93
C PRO A 2 3.35 -9.96 24.06
N ALA A 3 2.83 -8.73 24.02
CA ALA A 3 1.79 -8.28 23.10
C ALA A 3 2.08 -6.86 22.63
N ILE A 4 1.84 -6.59 21.34
CA ILE A 4 2.03 -5.28 20.72
C ILE A 4 0.79 -4.90 19.91
N ALA A 5 0.36 -3.65 20.02
CA ALA A 5 -0.62 -3.06 19.13
C ALA A 5 0.04 -1.97 18.27
N PHE A 6 -0.38 -1.86 17.02
CA PHE A 6 0.03 -0.83 16.09
C PHE A 6 -1.11 -0.52 15.12
N SER A 7 -1.09 0.65 14.50
CA SER A 7 -2.23 1.09 13.69
C SER A 7 -1.79 1.98 12.54
N ASN A 8 -2.63 2.03 11.53
CA ASN A 8 -2.71 3.20 10.67
C ASN A 8 -3.83 4.14 11.18
N ASN A 9 -4.35 5.01 10.33
CA ASN A 9 -5.43 5.93 10.69
C ASN A 9 -6.84 5.30 10.72
N ASP A 10 -7.01 4.06 10.26
CA ASP A 10 -8.31 3.41 10.11
C ASP A 10 -8.43 2.06 10.82
N ILE A 11 -7.32 1.38 11.07
CA ILE A 11 -7.28 -0.01 11.51
C ILE A 11 -6.23 -0.17 12.59
N ALA A 12 -6.54 -0.98 13.60
CA ALA A 12 -5.58 -1.45 14.57
C ALA A 12 -5.26 -2.93 14.33
N LEU A 13 -3.99 -3.27 14.44
CA LEU A 13 -3.51 -4.64 14.51
C LEU A 13 -2.95 -4.90 15.91
N VAL A 14 -3.23 -6.08 16.44
CA VAL A 14 -2.67 -6.55 17.69
C VAL A 14 -2.03 -7.92 17.46
N ALA A 15 -0.79 -8.09 17.89
CA ALA A 15 -0.06 -9.34 17.83
C ALA A 15 0.45 -9.72 19.23
N TRP A 16 0.59 -11.00 19.45
CA TRP A 16 1.04 -11.53 20.74
C TRP A 16 1.80 -12.83 20.56
N THR A 17 2.53 -13.22 21.58
CA THR A 17 3.29 -14.47 21.59
C THR A 17 3.31 -15.07 22.98
N TYR A 18 3.44 -16.38 23.00
CA TYR A 18 3.81 -17.16 24.18
C TYR A 18 5.05 -17.97 23.85
N ASP A 19 5.86 -18.26 24.82
CA ASP A 19 7.15 -18.95 24.68
C ASP A 19 7.03 -20.46 24.39
N ARG A 20 5.78 -20.99 24.50
CA ARG A 20 5.49 -22.42 24.31
C ARG A 20 4.05 -22.64 23.87
N ASN A 21 3.76 -23.86 23.47
CA ASN A 21 2.40 -24.34 23.31
C ASN A 21 1.65 -24.29 24.66
N LEU A 22 0.40 -23.86 24.59
CA LEU A 22 -0.47 -23.77 25.76
C LEU A 22 -1.40 -24.97 25.81
N ASP A 23 -1.21 -25.86 26.78
CA ASP A 23 -2.05 -27.04 26.96
C ASP A 23 -3.50 -26.62 27.26
N GLY A 24 -4.46 -27.24 26.57
CA GLY A 24 -5.89 -26.93 26.73
C GLY A 24 -6.33 -25.60 26.09
N CYS A 25 -5.43 -24.88 25.41
CA CYS A 25 -5.78 -23.61 24.77
C CYS A 25 -6.57 -23.83 23.48
N LEU A 26 -7.82 -23.37 23.46
CA LEU A 26 -8.71 -23.42 22.30
C LEU A 26 -8.58 -22.19 21.40
N GLY A 27 -7.78 -21.20 21.79
CA GLY A 27 -7.55 -19.92 21.12
C GLY A 27 -7.56 -18.78 22.12
N PHE A 28 -7.63 -17.55 21.61
CA PHE A 28 -7.53 -16.33 22.39
C PHE A 28 -8.78 -15.47 22.29
N ALA A 29 -9.30 -15.02 23.43
CA ALA A 29 -10.25 -13.90 23.47
C ALA A 29 -9.46 -12.59 23.43
N VAL A 30 -9.86 -11.65 22.58
CA VAL A 30 -9.26 -10.33 22.45
C VAL A 30 -10.26 -9.27 22.85
N PHE A 31 -9.88 -8.47 23.85
CA PHE A 31 -10.67 -7.36 24.36
C PHE A 31 -10.04 -6.04 23.95
N GLN A 32 -10.83 -5.18 23.35
CA GLN A 32 -10.51 -3.78 23.13
C GLN A 32 -10.81 -3.00 24.43
N ILE A 33 -9.87 -2.18 24.85
CA ILE A 33 -10.01 -1.22 25.97
C ILE A 33 -9.89 0.16 25.35
N ASP A 34 -10.94 0.96 25.35
CA ASP A 34 -10.92 2.31 24.78
C ASP A 34 -10.33 3.35 25.76
N GLY A 35 -10.23 4.60 25.29
CA GLY A 35 -9.64 5.69 26.07
C GLY A 35 -10.33 5.98 27.38
N ASP A 36 -11.63 5.65 27.49
CA ASP A 36 -12.44 5.80 28.70
C ASP A 36 -12.35 4.58 29.63
N GLY A 37 -11.59 3.57 29.24
CA GLY A 37 -11.43 2.32 29.99
C GLY A 37 -12.57 1.31 29.80
N ILE A 38 -13.47 1.53 28.83
CA ILE A 38 -14.55 0.59 28.51
C ILE A 38 -13.94 -0.63 27.81
N VAL A 39 -14.28 -1.80 28.32
CA VAL A 39 -13.76 -3.09 27.83
C VAL A 39 -14.83 -3.79 27.01
N ARG A 40 -14.48 -4.20 25.78
CA ARG A 40 -15.37 -4.95 24.87
C ARG A 40 -14.61 -6.11 24.24
N ALA A 41 -15.19 -7.30 24.26
CA ALA A 41 -14.67 -8.41 23.48
C ALA A 41 -14.88 -8.14 21.98
N LEU A 42 -13.87 -8.40 21.14
CA LEU A 42 -14.01 -8.26 19.71
C LEU A 42 -14.95 -9.33 19.14
N PRO A 43 -15.68 -9.03 18.04
CA PRO A 43 -16.52 -10.00 17.38
C PRO A 43 -15.72 -11.19 16.86
N ALA A 44 -16.30 -12.39 16.93
CA ALA A 44 -15.75 -13.59 16.34
C ALA A 44 -16.09 -13.67 14.84
N VAL A 45 -15.18 -14.25 14.06
CA VAL A 45 -15.37 -14.49 12.60
C VAL A 45 -15.50 -15.97 12.27
N ALA A 46 -15.24 -16.86 13.21
CA ALA A 46 -15.35 -18.30 13.07
C ALA A 46 -16.14 -18.88 14.25
N ARG A 47 -16.48 -20.16 14.19
CA ARG A 47 -17.32 -20.85 15.19
C ARG A 47 -16.80 -22.26 15.43
N PHE A 48 -17.08 -22.81 16.59
CA PHE A 48 -16.98 -24.26 16.80
C PHE A 48 -18.17 -24.99 16.17
N GLU A 49 -18.00 -26.25 15.90
CA GLU A 49 -19.08 -27.11 15.41
C GLU A 49 -20.27 -27.07 16.40
N GLY A 50 -21.48 -26.96 15.85
CA GLY A 50 -22.74 -26.93 16.65
C GLY A 50 -23.09 -25.58 17.29
N GLN A 51 -22.25 -24.53 17.15
CA GLN A 51 -22.67 -23.18 17.55
C GLN A 51 -23.68 -22.59 16.55
N ASP A 52 -24.68 -21.88 17.08
CA ASP A 52 -25.72 -21.24 16.27
C ASP A 52 -25.11 -20.27 15.23
N LYS A 53 -25.50 -20.46 13.98
CA LYS A 53 -24.99 -19.67 12.85
C LYS A 53 -25.45 -18.22 12.87
N ASP A 54 -26.59 -17.96 13.49
CA ASP A 54 -27.21 -16.63 13.53
C ASP A 54 -26.84 -15.86 14.81
N ALA A 55 -26.17 -16.51 15.77
CA ALA A 55 -25.76 -15.86 17.01
C ALA A 55 -24.61 -14.88 16.77
N SER A 56 -24.71 -13.70 17.37
CA SER A 56 -23.60 -12.73 17.44
C SER A 56 -22.58 -13.16 18.49
N LEU A 57 -21.55 -13.90 18.06
CA LEU A 57 -20.50 -14.40 18.95
C LEU A 57 -19.35 -13.40 19.05
N THR A 58 -18.71 -13.41 20.22
CA THR A 58 -17.47 -12.70 20.46
C THR A 58 -16.27 -13.66 20.51
N THR A 59 -15.08 -13.12 20.60
CA THR A 59 -13.86 -13.92 20.78
C THR A 59 -13.81 -14.67 22.12
N GLU A 60 -14.72 -14.39 23.07
CA GLU A 60 -14.91 -15.20 24.27
C GLU A 60 -15.63 -16.51 23.98
N ASP A 61 -16.56 -16.51 22.99
CA ASP A 61 -17.36 -17.66 22.62
C ASP A 61 -16.70 -18.53 21.56
N ALA A 62 -15.98 -17.87 20.64
CA ALA A 62 -15.29 -18.47 19.52
C ALA A 62 -13.92 -17.78 19.34
N PRO A 63 -12.90 -18.30 20.08
CA PRO A 63 -11.62 -17.63 20.21
C PRO A 63 -10.78 -17.65 18.94
N ILE A 64 -9.85 -16.72 18.84
CA ILE A 64 -8.94 -16.56 17.69
C ILE A 64 -7.86 -17.63 17.77
N GLN A 65 -7.74 -18.44 16.71
CA GLN A 65 -6.71 -19.48 16.57
C GLN A 65 -5.52 -18.99 15.70
N LYS A 66 -5.01 -17.80 16.08
CA LYS A 66 -3.85 -17.12 15.50
C LYS A 66 -3.12 -16.35 16.61
N PHE A 67 -1.93 -15.83 16.31
CA PHE A 67 -1.15 -14.97 17.21
C PHE A 67 -1.22 -13.49 16.85
N TRP A 68 -2.18 -13.10 16.03
CA TRP A 68 -2.49 -11.71 15.71
C TRP A 68 -3.95 -11.55 15.29
N TRP A 69 -4.45 -10.35 15.40
CA TRP A 69 -5.80 -9.99 14.99
C TRP A 69 -5.90 -8.55 14.53
N LYS A 70 -6.91 -8.24 13.72
CA LYS A 70 -7.21 -6.86 13.34
C LYS A 70 -8.54 -6.41 13.91
N ASP A 71 -8.52 -5.19 14.45
CA ASP A 71 -9.70 -4.49 14.92
C ASP A 71 -10.14 -3.48 13.85
N LEU A 72 -11.23 -3.82 13.17
CA LEU A 72 -11.87 -2.99 12.14
C LEU A 72 -12.92 -2.03 12.75
N PHE A 73 -13.14 -2.08 14.06
CA PHE A 73 -14.13 -1.26 14.78
C PHE A 73 -13.49 -0.10 15.52
N ALA A 74 -12.17 -0.06 15.60
CA ALA A 74 -11.45 1.08 16.12
C ALA A 74 -11.74 2.32 15.27
N LYS A 75 -11.95 3.46 15.94
CA LYS A 75 -12.32 4.73 15.27
C LYS A 75 -11.14 5.66 15.18
N ARG A 76 -11.06 6.43 14.11
CA ARG A 76 -10.09 7.50 13.95
C ARG A 76 -10.11 8.45 15.14
N GLY A 77 -8.92 8.89 15.57
CA GLY A 77 -8.75 9.72 16.77
C GLY A 77 -8.93 8.98 18.10
N GLY A 78 -9.42 7.74 18.06
CA GLY A 78 -9.60 6.93 19.27
C GLY A 78 -8.29 6.33 19.76
N THR A 79 -8.17 6.23 21.09
CA THR A 79 -7.05 5.57 21.76
C THR A 79 -7.50 4.21 22.29
N TYR A 80 -6.71 3.18 22.02
CA TYR A 80 -7.05 1.79 22.35
C TYR A 80 -5.85 1.04 22.95
N GLN A 81 -6.18 0.05 23.77
CA GLN A 81 -5.28 -0.96 24.29
C GLN A 81 -5.97 -2.32 24.19
N TYR A 82 -5.23 -3.41 24.04
CA TYR A 82 -5.81 -4.74 23.86
C TYR A 82 -5.34 -5.67 24.96
N ARG A 83 -6.31 -6.42 25.52
CA ARG A 83 -6.05 -7.52 26.42
C ARG A 83 -6.34 -8.84 25.73
N ILE A 84 -5.38 -9.74 25.75
CA ILE A 84 -5.43 -11.05 25.12
C ILE A 84 -5.50 -12.10 26.22
N VAL A 85 -6.51 -12.96 26.17
CA VAL A 85 -6.79 -13.98 27.19
C VAL A 85 -6.84 -15.35 26.53
N PRO A 86 -5.90 -16.27 26.89
CA PRO A 86 -6.01 -17.66 26.44
C PRO A 86 -7.27 -18.32 27.01
N MET A 87 -8.04 -18.98 26.16
CA MET A 87 -9.33 -19.57 26.49
C MET A 87 -9.25 -21.11 26.45
N GLY A 88 -9.85 -21.74 27.45
CA GLY A 88 -9.97 -23.18 27.54
C GLY A 88 -11.40 -23.61 27.90
N GLY A 89 -11.66 -24.92 27.92
CA GLY A 89 -12.94 -25.49 28.25
C GLY A 89 -13.44 -26.50 27.21
N VAL A 90 -14.75 -26.57 27.04
CA VAL A 90 -15.40 -27.49 26.08
C VAL A 90 -15.81 -26.68 24.83
N PRO A 91 -15.35 -27.05 23.62
CA PRO A 91 -15.70 -26.39 22.39
C PRO A 91 -17.20 -26.24 22.19
N GLY A 92 -17.67 -25.08 21.77
CA GLY A 92 -19.09 -24.77 21.57
C GLY A 92 -19.90 -24.55 22.86
N LYS A 93 -19.28 -24.65 24.02
CA LYS A 93 -19.86 -24.26 25.32
C LYS A 93 -19.21 -22.98 25.84
N LYS A 94 -19.67 -22.49 27.00
CA LYS A 94 -19.07 -21.33 27.66
C LYS A 94 -17.60 -21.64 28.00
N LEU A 95 -16.70 -20.90 27.39
CA LEU A 95 -15.25 -20.99 27.64
C LEU A 95 -14.87 -20.15 28.87
N THR A 96 -13.72 -20.47 29.44
CA THR A 96 -13.14 -19.73 30.57
C THR A 96 -11.67 -19.42 30.31
N PRO A 97 -11.10 -18.37 30.93
CA PRO A 97 -9.67 -18.15 30.89
C PRO A 97 -8.90 -19.39 31.29
N LEU A 98 -7.83 -19.69 30.59
CA LEU A 98 -6.99 -20.88 30.83
C LEU A 98 -6.27 -20.75 32.17
N ALA A 99 -6.50 -21.70 33.06
CA ALA A 99 -5.96 -21.65 34.43
C ALA A 99 -4.42 -21.61 34.43
N GLY A 100 -3.85 -20.74 35.26
CA GLY A 100 -2.40 -20.62 35.41
C GLY A 100 -1.65 -19.92 34.27
N ILE A 101 -2.33 -19.51 33.21
CA ILE A 101 -1.73 -18.76 32.10
C ILE A 101 -2.17 -17.29 32.21
N PRO A 102 -1.23 -16.33 32.31
CA PRO A 102 -1.56 -14.92 32.43
C PRO A 102 -2.14 -14.37 31.13
N SER A 103 -3.07 -13.42 31.22
CA SER A 103 -3.46 -12.60 30.09
C SER A 103 -2.36 -11.62 29.73
N LEU A 104 -2.27 -11.26 28.45
CA LEU A 104 -1.33 -10.28 27.95
C LEU A 104 -2.02 -8.93 27.73
N LEU A 105 -1.26 -7.85 27.89
CA LEU A 105 -1.72 -6.48 27.64
C LEU A 105 -0.79 -5.81 26.66
N SER A 106 -1.33 -5.20 25.60
CA SER A 106 -0.55 -4.47 24.61
C SER A 106 -0.14 -3.07 25.12
N ASN A 107 0.69 -2.38 24.36
CA ASN A 107 0.82 -0.93 24.44
C ASN A 107 -0.48 -0.22 24.07
N LYS A 108 -0.60 1.06 24.45
CA LYS A 108 -1.67 1.95 23.94
C LYS A 108 -1.30 2.46 22.55
N ILE A 109 -2.29 2.61 21.69
CA ILE A 109 -2.19 3.19 20.36
C ILE A 109 -3.29 4.21 20.14
N THR A 110 -3.03 5.19 19.27
CA THR A 110 -4.06 6.14 18.79
C THR A 110 -4.12 6.07 17.28
N LEU A 111 -5.33 5.93 16.72
CA LEU A 111 -5.53 5.93 15.27
C LEU A 111 -5.48 7.37 14.75
N THR A 112 -4.36 7.75 14.18
CA THR A 112 -4.09 9.10 13.68
C THR A 112 -3.26 9.05 12.41
N GLU A 113 -3.24 10.12 11.66
CA GLU A 113 -2.33 10.32 10.53
C GLU A 113 -0.92 10.74 10.95
N GLU A 114 -0.76 11.31 12.14
CA GLU A 114 0.52 11.78 12.66
C GLU A 114 1.50 10.63 12.89
N ARG A 115 2.73 10.79 12.37
CA ARG A 115 3.82 9.80 12.46
C ARG A 115 5.13 10.46 12.91
N GLY A 116 5.14 10.92 14.15
CA GLY A 116 6.18 11.81 14.66
C GLY A 116 6.04 13.25 14.15
N PRO A 117 7.00 14.12 14.45
CA PRO A 117 6.87 15.56 14.18
C PRO A 117 6.93 15.92 12.68
N SER A 118 7.56 15.07 11.87
CA SER A 118 7.88 15.39 10.48
C SER A 118 6.98 14.73 9.45
N PHE A 119 6.06 13.82 9.84
CA PHE A 119 5.29 13.03 8.88
C PHE A 119 3.81 12.95 9.23
N LYS A 120 2.99 12.98 8.16
CA LYS A 120 1.58 12.59 8.22
C LYS A 120 1.31 11.60 7.09
N ALA A 121 0.81 10.41 7.44
CA ALA A 121 0.53 9.35 6.47
C ALA A 121 -0.98 9.12 6.35
N TYR A 122 -1.46 9.08 5.11
CA TYR A 122 -2.87 8.93 4.79
C TYR A 122 -3.06 7.74 3.86
N PHE A 123 -4.10 6.96 4.14
CA PHE A 123 -4.41 5.75 3.38
C PHE A 123 -5.89 5.71 3.03
N ASN A 124 -6.22 5.01 1.95
CA ASN A 124 -7.56 4.50 1.71
C ASN A 124 -7.52 2.97 1.65
N ARG A 125 -8.67 2.36 1.76
CA ARG A 125 -8.83 0.92 1.55
C ARG A 125 -9.37 0.59 0.16
N GLY A 126 -9.75 1.62 -0.59
CA GLY A 126 -10.38 1.44 -1.89
C GLY A 126 -11.57 0.46 -1.80
N ILE A 127 -11.69 -0.41 -2.76
CA ILE A 127 -12.78 -1.40 -2.83
C ILE A 127 -12.63 -2.59 -1.86
N VAL A 128 -11.64 -2.61 -0.98
CA VAL A 128 -11.49 -3.66 0.05
C VAL A 128 -12.70 -3.71 1.00
N ALA A 129 -13.43 -2.61 1.16
CA ALA A 129 -14.68 -2.55 1.94
C ALA A 129 -15.88 -3.20 1.21
N THR A 130 -15.71 -4.36 0.62
CA THR A 130 -16.64 -4.96 -0.35
C THR A 130 -18.03 -5.31 0.18
N GLN A 131 -18.17 -5.77 1.43
CA GLN A 131 -19.51 -6.10 1.97
C GLN A 131 -20.36 -4.85 2.16
N ALA A 132 -19.83 -3.84 2.85
CA ALA A 132 -20.53 -2.57 3.06
C ALA A 132 -20.85 -1.88 1.72
N LEU A 133 -19.94 -1.98 0.74
CA LEU A 133 -20.16 -1.44 -0.59
C LEU A 133 -21.23 -2.21 -1.36
N SER A 134 -21.24 -3.54 -1.28
CA SER A 134 -22.28 -4.38 -1.90
C SER A 134 -23.66 -4.06 -1.32
N GLU A 135 -23.78 -3.92 -0.01
CA GLU A 135 -25.01 -3.49 0.65
C GLU A 135 -25.45 -2.10 0.18
N ALA A 136 -24.52 -1.14 0.15
CA ALA A 136 -24.79 0.23 -0.31
C ALA A 136 -25.24 0.30 -1.77
N LEU A 137 -24.82 -0.65 -2.61
CA LEU A 137 -25.22 -0.81 -4.02
C LEU A 137 -26.36 -1.83 -4.20
N ASN A 138 -27.15 -2.10 -3.14
CA ASN A 138 -28.31 -3.02 -3.16
C ASN A 138 -27.96 -4.43 -3.68
N HIS A 139 -26.81 -4.97 -3.31
CA HIS A 139 -26.27 -6.27 -3.73
C HIS A 139 -26.13 -6.44 -5.27
N LYS A 140 -26.02 -5.33 -6.01
CA LYS A 140 -25.78 -5.29 -7.46
C LYS A 140 -24.55 -4.44 -7.79
N PRO A 141 -23.38 -4.78 -7.25
CA PRO A 141 -22.18 -4.02 -7.50
C PRO A 141 -21.77 -4.15 -8.98
N SER A 142 -21.51 -3.02 -9.61
CA SER A 142 -20.93 -2.91 -10.95
C SER A 142 -20.16 -1.60 -11.07
N ALA A 143 -19.26 -1.50 -12.05
CA ALA A 143 -18.56 -0.26 -12.34
C ALA A 143 -19.52 0.88 -12.67
N SER A 144 -20.56 0.59 -13.48
CA SER A 144 -21.59 1.56 -13.84
C SER A 144 -22.44 1.99 -12.65
N ALA A 145 -22.76 1.10 -11.72
CA ALA A 145 -23.48 1.44 -10.50
C ALA A 145 -22.63 2.31 -9.55
N LEU A 146 -21.31 2.07 -9.48
CA LEU A 146 -20.43 2.79 -8.57
C LEU A 146 -20.04 4.19 -9.09
N ARG A 147 -19.88 4.36 -10.40
CA ARG A 147 -19.42 5.63 -11.00
C ARG A 147 -20.15 6.88 -10.53
N PRO A 148 -21.50 6.95 -10.50
CA PRO A 148 -22.23 8.12 -10.03
C PRO A 148 -21.89 8.50 -8.58
N HIS A 149 -21.58 7.52 -7.75
CA HIS A 149 -21.23 7.74 -6.34
C HIS A 149 -19.83 8.33 -6.18
N ILE A 150 -18.81 7.77 -6.86
CA ILE A 150 -17.42 8.21 -6.68
C ILE A 150 -17.12 9.59 -7.30
N VAL A 151 -17.90 10.06 -8.28
CA VAL A 151 -17.76 11.41 -8.85
C VAL A 151 -18.50 12.49 -8.07
N ASN A 152 -19.32 12.11 -7.10
CA ASN A 152 -20.05 13.03 -6.23
C ASN A 152 -19.33 13.23 -4.89
N PRO A 153 -18.72 14.41 -4.62
CA PRO A 153 -17.94 14.64 -3.39
C PRO A 153 -18.74 14.54 -2.10
N LYS A 154 -20.07 14.66 -2.17
CA LYS A 154 -20.96 14.60 -0.99
C LYS A 154 -21.44 13.18 -0.69
N ASP A 155 -21.22 12.24 -1.60
CA ASP A 155 -21.74 10.89 -1.49
C ASP A 155 -21.11 10.10 -0.32
N PRO A 156 -21.90 9.43 0.53
CA PRO A 156 -21.39 8.62 1.63
C PRO A 156 -20.50 7.46 1.18
N ILE A 157 -20.80 6.84 0.02
CA ILE A 157 -19.99 5.76 -0.55
C ILE A 157 -18.59 6.29 -0.89
N ARG A 158 -18.51 7.42 -1.60
CA ARG A 158 -17.23 8.08 -1.90
C ARG A 158 -16.43 8.33 -0.62
N LYS A 159 -17.06 8.94 0.41
CA LYS A 159 -16.41 9.23 1.70
C LYS A 159 -15.88 7.98 2.38
N GLY A 160 -16.64 6.89 2.36
CA GLY A 160 -16.21 5.60 2.90
C GLY A 160 -15.03 5.00 2.15
N LEU A 161 -15.04 5.02 0.81
CA LEU A 161 -13.98 4.44 -0.01
C LEU A 161 -12.67 5.22 0.04
N MET A 162 -12.73 6.56 -0.04
CA MET A 162 -11.53 7.40 -0.08
C MET A 162 -10.84 7.53 1.29
N GLY A 163 -11.50 7.17 2.38
CA GLY A 163 -10.95 7.33 3.71
C GLY A 163 -10.50 8.77 3.98
N GLN A 164 -9.29 8.94 4.51
CA GLN A 164 -8.66 10.25 4.69
C GLN A 164 -7.74 10.67 3.52
N LEU A 165 -7.73 9.92 2.44
CA LEU A 165 -6.79 10.17 1.35
C LEU A 165 -7.00 11.54 0.68
N PHE A 166 -8.28 11.97 0.52
CA PHE A 166 -8.59 13.30 0.00
C PHE A 166 -7.99 14.42 0.87
N GLU A 167 -8.13 14.29 2.19
CA GLU A 167 -7.54 15.23 3.16
C GLU A 167 -6.01 15.26 3.02
N GLY A 168 -5.39 14.09 2.87
CA GLY A 168 -3.94 13.97 2.70
C GLY A 168 -3.43 14.69 1.45
N VAL A 169 -4.03 14.42 0.28
CA VAL A 169 -3.57 15.01 -0.98
C VAL A 169 -3.90 16.51 -1.09
N THR A 170 -4.91 17.02 -0.36
CA THR A 170 -5.27 18.45 -0.36
C THR A 170 -4.73 19.24 0.81
N SER A 171 -4.07 18.62 1.78
CA SER A 171 -3.64 19.27 3.04
C SER A 171 -2.78 20.50 2.84
N LEU A 172 -1.87 20.48 1.86
CA LEU A 172 -1.01 21.63 1.56
C LEU A 172 -1.77 22.75 0.83
N LEU A 173 -2.78 22.43 0.02
CA LEU A 173 -3.71 23.41 -0.55
C LEU A 173 -4.50 24.10 0.55
N ASP A 174 -5.02 23.33 1.53
CA ASP A 174 -5.76 23.88 2.66
C ASP A 174 -4.91 24.83 3.51
N ARG A 175 -3.62 24.51 3.66
CA ARG A 175 -2.66 25.37 4.37
C ARG A 175 -2.35 26.63 3.59
N ALA A 176 -2.08 26.52 2.29
CA ALA A 176 -1.84 27.67 1.42
C ALA A 176 -3.05 28.63 1.42
N ASP A 177 -4.26 28.08 1.36
CA ASP A 177 -5.50 28.87 1.36
C ASP A 177 -5.78 29.57 2.70
N ARG A 178 -5.37 28.96 3.83
CA ARG A 178 -5.59 29.50 5.17
C ARG A 178 -4.50 30.47 5.61
N ASP A 179 -3.25 30.07 5.39
CA ASP A 179 -2.07 30.71 5.99
C ASP A 179 -1.27 31.52 4.95
N GLY A 180 -1.68 31.48 3.70
CA GLY A 180 -0.95 32.00 2.56
C GLY A 180 0.21 31.10 2.14
N GLY A 181 0.65 31.25 0.90
CA GLY A 181 1.75 30.50 0.32
C GLY A 181 1.54 30.18 -1.14
N GLU A 182 2.56 29.61 -1.75
CA GLU A 182 2.54 29.18 -3.16
C GLU A 182 2.57 27.65 -3.23
N ILE A 183 1.83 27.11 -4.18
CA ILE A 183 1.77 25.69 -4.46
C ILE A 183 2.48 25.40 -5.79
N HIS A 184 3.39 24.42 -5.76
CA HIS A 184 4.07 23.88 -6.92
C HIS A 184 3.79 22.38 -6.99
N ALA A 185 2.94 21.96 -7.94
CA ALA A 185 2.54 20.57 -8.09
C ALA A 185 3.12 19.96 -9.38
N ALA A 186 3.42 18.67 -9.34
CA ALA A 186 3.70 17.84 -10.51
C ALA A 186 2.75 16.63 -10.45
N LEU A 187 1.84 16.54 -11.41
CA LEU A 187 0.73 15.59 -11.44
C LEU A 187 0.67 14.84 -12.77
N TYR A 188 0.42 13.54 -12.70
CA TYR A 188 0.28 12.69 -13.89
C TYR A 188 -1.10 12.78 -14.52
N GLU A 189 -2.16 12.62 -13.73
CA GLU A 189 -3.57 12.61 -14.15
C GLU A 189 -4.40 13.54 -13.30
N LEU A 190 -5.44 14.13 -13.90
CA LEU A 190 -6.42 14.94 -13.21
C LEU A 190 -7.82 14.63 -13.75
N ASP A 191 -8.62 13.83 -13.03
CA ASP A 191 -10.00 13.47 -13.40
C ASP A 191 -10.89 13.36 -12.14
N ASP A 192 -11.08 14.48 -11.49
CA ASP A 192 -12.05 14.64 -10.39
C ASP A 192 -12.59 16.07 -10.37
N PRO A 193 -13.42 16.44 -11.38
CA PRO A 193 -13.81 17.83 -11.63
C PRO A 193 -14.56 18.48 -10.48
N ASN A 194 -15.30 17.69 -9.71
CA ASN A 194 -16.08 18.18 -8.56
C ASN A 194 -15.34 18.13 -7.22
N GLY A 195 -14.18 17.52 -7.15
CA GLY A 195 -13.37 17.36 -5.94
C GLY A 195 -11.98 17.99 -6.10
N LEU A 196 -11.00 17.20 -6.54
CA LEU A 196 -9.59 17.59 -6.59
C LEU A 196 -9.33 18.77 -7.55
N GLU A 197 -9.97 18.78 -8.73
CA GLU A 197 -9.82 19.87 -9.70
C GLU A 197 -10.33 21.20 -9.10
N ARG A 198 -11.51 21.21 -8.46
CA ARG A 198 -12.03 22.40 -7.75
C ARG A 198 -11.08 22.92 -6.69
N ARG A 199 -10.39 22.00 -5.96
CA ARG A 199 -9.39 22.39 -4.98
C ARG A 199 -8.18 23.07 -5.62
N LEU A 200 -7.70 22.56 -6.77
CA LEU A 200 -6.65 23.22 -7.56
C LEU A 200 -7.08 24.56 -8.14
N GLN A 201 -8.33 24.68 -8.56
CA GLN A 201 -8.89 25.94 -9.08
C GLN A 201 -9.11 27.01 -8.00
N ALA A 202 -8.93 26.68 -6.72
CA ALA A 202 -9.32 27.56 -5.60
C ALA A 202 -10.80 28.00 -5.63
N ALA A 203 -11.69 27.14 -6.18
CA ALA A 203 -13.08 27.51 -6.48
C ALA A 203 -13.89 27.91 -5.25
N ASP A 204 -13.56 27.37 -4.08
CA ASP A 204 -14.28 27.64 -2.84
C ASP A 204 -13.54 28.65 -1.94
N ARG A 205 -12.20 28.71 -2.03
CA ARG A 205 -11.32 29.58 -1.24
C ARG A 205 -9.90 29.57 -1.82
N GLY A 206 -9.13 30.59 -1.50
CA GLY A 206 -7.73 30.72 -1.92
C GLY A 206 -7.55 31.55 -3.18
N ASP A 207 -6.31 31.63 -3.68
CA ASP A 207 -5.94 32.33 -4.90
C ASP A 207 -5.39 31.34 -5.94
N PRO A 208 -6.07 31.15 -7.09
CA PRO A 208 -5.59 30.26 -8.14
C PRO A 208 -4.25 30.70 -8.72
N LYS A 209 -3.90 31.98 -8.66
CA LYS A 209 -2.62 32.52 -9.17
C LYS A 209 -1.42 32.11 -8.32
N SER A 210 -1.64 31.72 -7.06
CA SER A 210 -0.60 31.17 -6.18
C SER A 210 -0.24 29.73 -6.50
N ARG A 211 -0.85 29.13 -7.52
CA ARG A 211 -0.70 27.71 -7.88
C ARG A 211 -0.07 27.54 -9.25
N THR A 212 1.00 26.75 -9.30
CA THR A 212 1.64 26.34 -10.54
C THR A 212 1.64 24.80 -10.61
N VAL A 213 1.10 24.25 -11.68
CA VAL A 213 0.94 22.80 -11.87
C VAL A 213 1.65 22.37 -13.15
N ILE A 214 2.65 21.50 -13.03
CA ILE A 214 3.14 20.70 -14.14
C ILE A 214 2.16 19.54 -14.28
N LEU A 215 1.38 19.51 -15.36
CA LEU A 215 0.36 18.49 -15.60
C LEU A 215 0.80 17.58 -16.75
N GLY A 216 0.84 16.30 -16.45
CA GLY A 216 1.14 15.25 -17.40
C GLY A 216 -0.02 14.96 -18.35
N ASN A 217 0.16 13.96 -19.20
CA ASN A 217 -0.88 13.42 -20.07
C ASN A 217 -1.28 12.01 -19.62
N ALA A 218 -2.54 11.85 -19.26
CA ALA A 218 -3.13 10.55 -19.05
C ALA A 218 -3.28 9.85 -20.40
N ARG A 219 -2.50 8.81 -20.63
CA ARG A 219 -2.53 7.93 -21.81
C ARG A 219 -2.34 8.59 -23.18
N VAL A 220 -1.25 8.25 -23.77
CA VAL A 220 -1.00 8.43 -25.19
C VAL A 220 -1.05 7.05 -25.85
N ALA A 221 -2.18 6.66 -26.41
CA ALA A 221 -2.26 5.52 -27.30
C ALA A 221 -2.29 6.04 -28.73
N LYS A 222 -1.16 5.91 -29.46
CA LYS A 222 -1.20 6.06 -30.92
C LYS A 222 -1.95 4.87 -31.49
N THR A 223 -3.07 5.10 -32.14
CA THR A 223 -3.77 4.10 -32.96
C THR A 223 -3.59 4.45 -34.43
N GLU A 224 -3.78 3.47 -35.35
CA GLU A 224 -3.77 3.76 -36.79
C GLU A 224 -4.82 4.78 -37.21
N GLU A 225 -5.95 4.85 -36.46
CA GLU A 225 -7.05 5.78 -36.69
C GLU A 225 -6.81 7.16 -36.07
N HIS A 226 -5.99 7.22 -35.01
CA HIS A 226 -5.61 8.44 -34.28
C HIS A 226 -4.08 8.50 -34.12
N PRO A 227 -3.37 8.96 -35.14
CA PRO A 227 -1.90 9.04 -35.09
C PRO A 227 -1.38 10.17 -34.19
N GLU A 228 -2.27 11.07 -33.74
CA GLU A 228 -1.91 12.15 -32.83
C GLU A 228 -1.86 11.67 -31.38
N ILE A 229 -1.06 12.39 -30.57
CA ILE A 229 -0.97 12.15 -29.15
C ILE A 229 -2.26 12.65 -28.51
N GLU A 230 -3.07 11.74 -28.00
CA GLU A 230 -4.30 12.08 -27.27
C GLU A 230 -3.91 12.49 -25.83
N ASP A 231 -4.18 13.75 -25.47
CA ASP A 231 -4.06 14.26 -24.11
C ASP A 231 -5.40 14.05 -23.38
N GLY A 232 -5.48 13.00 -22.57
CA GLY A 232 -6.68 12.69 -21.78
C GLY A 232 -7.05 13.79 -20.77
N ASP A 233 -6.09 14.64 -20.39
CA ASP A 233 -6.29 15.75 -19.46
C ASP A 233 -6.52 17.11 -20.15
N ALA A 234 -6.70 17.16 -21.46
CA ALA A 234 -6.82 18.41 -22.22
C ALA A 234 -7.93 19.33 -21.67
N ALA A 235 -9.10 18.77 -21.35
CA ALA A 235 -10.24 19.54 -20.80
C ALA A 235 -9.91 20.08 -19.40
N ASN A 236 -9.36 19.25 -18.52
CA ASN A 236 -9.02 19.62 -17.14
C ASN A 236 -7.90 20.68 -17.13
N ARG A 237 -6.93 20.55 -18.03
CA ARG A 237 -5.87 21.51 -18.28
C ARG A 237 -6.43 22.88 -18.66
N GLN A 238 -7.39 22.92 -19.57
CA GLN A 238 -8.04 24.16 -19.97
C GLN A 238 -8.88 24.76 -18.84
N ASN A 239 -9.58 23.93 -18.06
CA ASN A 239 -10.36 24.37 -16.90
C ASN A 239 -9.47 25.03 -15.84
N LEU A 240 -8.29 24.47 -15.55
CA LEU A 240 -7.32 25.07 -14.62
C LEU A 240 -6.81 26.42 -15.15
N LYS A 241 -6.45 26.51 -16.44
CA LYS A 241 -6.00 27.76 -17.08
C LYS A 241 -7.11 28.83 -17.02
N ASN A 242 -8.36 28.46 -17.30
CA ASN A 242 -9.52 29.37 -17.23
C ASN A 242 -9.78 29.88 -15.81
N ALA A 243 -9.49 29.08 -14.79
CA ALA A 243 -9.59 29.47 -13.38
C ALA A 243 -8.42 30.36 -12.92
N GLY A 244 -7.39 30.57 -13.74
CA GLY A 244 -6.24 31.39 -13.42
C GLY A 244 -5.05 30.63 -12.79
N VAL A 245 -5.11 29.31 -12.73
CA VAL A 245 -3.97 28.47 -12.33
C VAL A 245 -2.91 28.47 -13.43
N LYS A 246 -1.66 28.59 -13.05
CA LYS A 246 -0.55 28.47 -14.00
C LYS A 246 -0.30 27.00 -14.31
N VAL A 247 -0.58 26.57 -15.55
CA VAL A 247 -0.35 25.18 -15.99
C VAL A 247 0.81 25.11 -16.96
N ILE A 248 1.71 24.17 -16.70
CA ILE A 248 2.86 23.81 -17.55
C ILE A 248 2.55 22.43 -18.12
N ASP A 249 2.45 22.36 -19.44
CA ASP A 249 2.07 21.15 -20.15
C ASP A 249 3.30 20.24 -20.31
N ARG A 250 3.27 19.04 -19.68
CA ARG A 250 4.32 18.04 -19.76
C ARG A 250 3.79 16.78 -20.43
N ILE A 251 3.79 16.77 -21.73
CA ILE A 251 3.22 15.71 -22.56
C ILE A 251 4.36 14.87 -23.13
N LEU A 252 4.54 13.66 -22.58
CA LEU A 252 5.58 12.73 -23.00
C LEU A 252 5.09 11.78 -24.09
N GLU A 253 6.02 11.31 -24.92
CA GLU A 253 5.76 10.30 -25.94
C GLU A 253 5.38 8.93 -25.38
N SER A 254 4.75 8.12 -26.24
CA SER A 254 4.40 6.73 -25.91
C SER A 254 5.63 5.92 -25.46
N GLY A 255 5.50 5.25 -24.32
CA GLY A 255 6.59 4.47 -23.69
C GLY A 255 7.18 5.13 -22.45
N SER A 256 6.97 6.43 -22.30
CA SER A 256 7.33 7.23 -21.12
C SER A 256 6.08 7.87 -20.51
N ILE A 257 6.05 8.08 -19.20
CA ILE A 257 4.94 8.75 -18.53
C ILE A 257 5.43 9.78 -17.52
N PRO A 258 4.82 10.97 -17.47
CA PRO A 258 5.14 12.01 -16.47
C PRO A 258 4.43 11.71 -15.14
N HIS A 259 4.86 10.63 -14.47
CA HIS A 259 4.08 9.90 -13.46
C HIS A 259 4.18 10.47 -12.04
N ASN A 260 4.66 11.70 -11.87
CA ASN A 260 4.72 12.36 -10.58
C ASN A 260 3.33 12.57 -9.94
N LYS A 261 3.30 12.57 -8.62
CA LYS A 261 2.12 12.87 -7.79
C LYS A 261 2.60 13.60 -6.55
N SER A 262 3.22 14.75 -6.76
CA SER A 262 3.82 15.53 -5.68
C SER A 262 3.35 16.99 -5.68
N MET A 263 3.36 17.59 -4.50
CA MET A 263 2.98 18.97 -4.28
C MET A 263 3.88 19.59 -3.22
N ILE A 264 4.37 20.78 -3.47
CA ILE A 264 5.25 21.54 -2.58
C ILE A 264 4.51 22.79 -2.12
N LEU A 265 4.52 23.05 -0.83
CA LEU A 265 4.10 24.31 -0.25
C LEU A 265 5.33 25.19 0.00
N SER A 266 5.30 26.41 -0.54
CA SER A 266 6.26 27.45 -0.22
C SER A 266 5.58 28.58 0.55
N GLN A 267 6.20 29.01 1.66
CA GLN A 267 5.76 30.15 2.47
C GLN A 267 6.90 31.15 2.56
N ASN A 268 6.60 32.43 2.40
CA ASN A 268 7.62 33.50 2.34
C ASN A 268 8.73 33.18 1.32
N ALA A 269 8.35 32.69 0.14
CA ALA A 269 9.23 32.26 -0.95
C ALA A 269 10.23 31.12 -0.61
N LYS A 270 9.96 30.35 0.45
CA LYS A 270 10.79 29.19 0.86
C LYS A 270 9.93 27.94 0.89
N PRO A 271 10.37 26.83 0.28
CA PRO A 271 9.72 25.53 0.43
C PRO A 271 9.71 25.08 1.89
N THR A 272 8.55 24.66 2.38
CA THR A 272 8.36 24.31 3.81
C THR A 272 7.90 22.89 4.02
N ALA A 273 7.07 22.36 3.12
CA ALA A 273 6.52 21.02 3.20
C ALA A 273 6.30 20.43 1.80
N VAL A 274 6.25 19.11 1.72
CA VAL A 274 5.92 18.40 0.49
C VAL A 274 4.93 17.27 0.76
N MET A 275 3.98 17.08 -0.15
CA MET A 275 3.13 15.90 -0.24
C MET A 275 3.61 15.05 -1.41
N THR A 276 3.75 13.74 -1.18
CA THR A 276 4.04 12.73 -2.21
C THR A 276 3.24 11.45 -1.92
N GLY A 277 3.28 10.49 -2.81
CA GLY A 277 2.60 9.21 -2.66
C GLY A 277 2.22 8.56 -3.98
N SER A 278 1.32 7.60 -3.90
CA SER A 278 0.90 6.82 -5.07
C SER A 278 -0.38 7.32 -5.73
N THR A 279 -1.07 8.29 -5.12
CA THR A 279 -2.43 8.68 -5.47
C THR A 279 -2.51 9.45 -6.77
N ASN A 280 -3.13 8.88 -7.80
CA ASN A 280 -3.56 9.65 -8.98
C ASN A 280 -4.66 10.64 -8.58
N TRP A 281 -4.64 11.82 -9.16
CA TRP A 281 -5.60 12.89 -8.85
C TRP A 281 -6.92 12.69 -9.59
N THR A 282 -7.51 11.51 -9.42
CA THR A 282 -8.75 11.10 -10.06
C THR A 282 -9.75 10.56 -9.03
N SER A 283 -11.03 10.56 -9.37
CA SER A 283 -12.07 9.93 -8.52
C SER A 283 -11.79 8.44 -8.31
N SER A 284 -11.27 7.74 -9.32
CA SER A 284 -10.87 6.33 -9.23
C SER A 284 -9.63 6.16 -8.35
N GLY A 285 -8.64 7.04 -8.46
CA GLY A 285 -7.45 7.05 -7.61
C GLY A 285 -7.78 7.20 -6.12
N LEU A 286 -8.80 8.00 -5.80
CA LEU A 286 -9.27 8.16 -4.43
C LEU A 286 -10.10 7.00 -3.92
N CYS A 287 -10.95 6.37 -4.77
CA CYS A 287 -12.04 5.51 -4.31
C CYS A 287 -11.87 4.04 -4.67
N THR A 288 -11.38 3.71 -5.87
CA THR A 288 -11.37 2.32 -6.37
C THR A 288 -10.01 1.65 -6.29
N GLN A 289 -8.96 2.44 -6.35
CA GLN A 289 -7.58 1.98 -6.16
C GLN A 289 -7.18 2.11 -4.69
N THR A 290 -6.33 1.20 -4.21
CA THR A 290 -5.67 1.41 -2.92
C THR A 290 -4.45 2.29 -3.12
N ASN A 291 -4.36 3.36 -2.35
CA ASN A 291 -3.34 4.38 -2.49
C ASN A 291 -2.90 4.93 -1.12
N ASN A 292 -1.84 5.71 -1.14
CA ASN A 292 -1.37 6.47 0.01
C ASN A 292 -0.93 7.88 -0.38
N ALA A 293 -0.96 8.78 0.60
CA ALA A 293 -0.30 10.06 0.56
C ALA A 293 0.56 10.25 1.82
N LEU A 294 1.72 10.83 1.64
CA LEU A 294 2.67 11.16 2.71
C LEU A 294 2.98 12.64 2.66
N VAL A 295 2.66 13.36 3.73
CA VAL A 295 3.06 14.75 3.91
C VAL A 295 4.32 14.77 4.77
N ILE A 296 5.33 15.53 4.32
CA ILE A 296 6.65 15.63 4.96
C ILE A 296 6.88 17.10 5.33
N GLU A 297 6.94 17.34 6.61
CA GLU A 297 7.16 18.65 7.22
C GLU A 297 8.68 18.91 7.38
N SER A 298 9.35 19.20 6.27
CA SER A 298 10.80 19.46 6.26
C SER A 298 11.17 20.42 5.13
N PRO A 299 11.67 21.62 5.46
CA PRO A 299 12.18 22.56 4.46
C PRO A 299 13.28 21.98 3.58
N ALA A 300 14.17 21.14 4.15
CA ALA A 300 15.26 20.52 3.39
C ALA A 300 14.70 19.55 2.36
N VAL A 301 13.74 18.68 2.72
CA VAL A 301 13.09 17.76 1.80
C VAL A 301 12.28 18.53 0.76
N ALA A 302 11.51 19.52 1.17
CA ALA A 302 10.73 20.37 0.26
C ALA A 302 11.62 21.11 -0.75
N GLN A 303 12.84 21.52 -0.36
CA GLN A 303 13.82 22.12 -1.27
C GLN A 303 14.34 21.11 -2.29
N HIS A 304 14.58 19.84 -1.92
CA HIS A 304 14.96 18.79 -2.89
C HIS A 304 13.87 18.60 -3.94
N TYR A 305 12.61 18.52 -3.54
CA TYR A 305 11.48 18.45 -4.46
C TYR A 305 11.33 19.70 -5.33
N MET A 306 11.57 20.90 -4.77
CA MET A 306 11.53 22.16 -5.53
C MET A 306 12.62 22.22 -6.60
N ASN A 307 13.82 21.72 -6.29
CA ASN A 307 14.91 21.66 -7.26
C ASN A 307 14.56 20.74 -8.44
N TYR A 308 13.96 19.57 -8.16
CA TYR A 308 13.49 18.66 -9.20
C TYR A 308 12.32 19.24 -10.00
N TRP A 309 11.36 19.87 -9.32
CA TRP A 309 10.23 20.54 -9.98
C TRP A 309 10.71 21.65 -10.93
N ASN A 310 11.67 22.46 -10.51
CA ASN A 310 12.28 23.47 -11.36
C ASN A 310 13.01 22.86 -12.56
N LYS A 311 13.62 21.68 -12.38
CA LYS A 311 14.31 20.99 -13.47
C LYS A 311 13.31 20.40 -14.47
N LEU A 312 12.18 19.85 -14.02
CA LEU A 312 11.08 19.44 -14.89
C LEU A 312 10.54 20.63 -15.71
N LYS A 313 10.36 21.78 -15.06
CA LYS A 313 9.95 23.02 -15.73
C LYS A 313 10.96 23.46 -16.78
N SER A 314 12.25 23.50 -16.45
CA SER A 314 13.33 23.87 -17.37
C SER A 314 13.38 22.95 -18.60
N ASP A 315 13.19 21.63 -18.39
CA ASP A 315 13.13 20.64 -19.46
C ASP A 315 11.98 20.92 -20.45
N VAL A 316 10.80 21.37 -19.94
CA VAL A 316 9.69 21.80 -20.80
C VAL A 316 10.00 23.11 -21.53
N ASP A 317 10.58 24.09 -20.82
CA ASP A 317 10.93 25.40 -21.41
C ASP A 317 11.99 25.22 -22.53
N GLU A 318 13.01 24.37 -22.31
CA GLU A 318 14.10 24.07 -23.26
C GLU A 318 13.61 23.27 -24.47
N ALA A 319 12.68 22.33 -24.26
CA ALA A 319 12.07 21.55 -25.34
C ALA A 319 11.22 22.39 -26.30
N ALA A 320 10.78 23.59 -25.89
CA ALA A 320 10.07 24.57 -26.71
C ALA A 320 8.87 24.00 -27.50
N GLY A 321 8.16 23.00 -26.92
CA GLY A 321 7.02 22.32 -27.54
C GLY A 321 7.38 21.08 -28.37
N ASN A 322 8.65 20.75 -28.51
CA ASN A 322 9.08 19.50 -29.13
C ASN A 322 9.12 18.37 -28.09
N GLN A 323 8.19 17.41 -28.20
CA GLN A 323 8.06 16.32 -27.23
C GLN A 323 9.26 15.36 -27.23
N ASP A 324 9.94 15.22 -28.36
CA ASP A 324 11.12 14.36 -28.50
C ASP A 324 12.33 14.89 -27.70
N GLU A 325 12.33 16.18 -27.37
CA GLU A 325 13.36 16.82 -26.56
C GLU A 325 13.09 16.77 -25.05
N LEU A 326 11.92 16.28 -24.64
CA LEU A 326 11.60 16.09 -23.22
C LEU A 326 12.38 14.91 -22.62
N GLN A 327 12.57 14.94 -21.32
CA GLN A 327 13.46 14.02 -20.60
C GLN A 327 14.91 14.05 -21.11
N ALA A 328 15.37 15.25 -21.45
CA ALA A 328 16.72 15.51 -21.96
C ALA A 328 17.81 15.04 -20.98
N GLU A 329 19.02 14.87 -21.51
CA GLU A 329 20.18 14.45 -20.70
C GLU A 329 20.41 15.36 -19.48
N ALA A 330 20.08 16.64 -19.56
CA ALA A 330 20.21 17.57 -18.46
C ALA A 330 19.29 17.23 -17.27
N LEU A 331 18.07 16.72 -17.53
CA LEU A 331 17.15 16.23 -16.50
C LEU A 331 17.65 14.89 -15.90
N ARG A 332 18.03 13.96 -16.77
CA ARG A 332 18.53 12.63 -16.38
C ARG A 332 19.81 12.72 -15.55
N LYS A 333 20.73 13.55 -15.96
CA LYS A 333 21.97 13.83 -15.21
C LYS A 333 21.66 14.45 -13.84
N PHE A 334 20.76 15.42 -13.79
CA PHE A 334 20.36 16.03 -12.52
C PHE A 334 19.77 14.97 -11.57
N ALA A 335 18.90 14.08 -12.05
CA ALA A 335 18.31 13.03 -11.23
C ALA A 335 19.39 12.06 -10.72
N ARG A 336 20.33 11.61 -11.56
CA ARG A 336 21.46 10.76 -11.13
C ARG A 336 22.27 11.41 -10.02
N GLU A 337 22.75 12.63 -10.24
CA GLU A 337 23.59 13.35 -9.27
C GLU A 337 22.85 13.56 -7.92
N LYS A 338 21.54 13.85 -7.97
CA LYS A 338 20.73 14.02 -6.76
C LYS A 338 20.44 12.70 -6.06
N ASN A 339 20.30 11.60 -6.79
CA ASN A 339 20.16 10.27 -6.21
C ASN A 339 21.44 9.82 -5.53
N GLU A 340 22.61 9.97 -6.16
CA GLU A 340 23.93 9.69 -5.56
C GLU A 340 24.15 10.52 -4.29
N GLU A 341 23.85 11.82 -4.32
CA GLU A 341 23.94 12.71 -3.16
C GLU A 341 23.01 12.22 -2.03
N SER A 342 21.76 11.91 -2.35
CA SER A 342 20.73 11.49 -1.38
C SER A 342 21.05 10.11 -0.77
N ILE A 343 21.60 9.19 -1.56
CA ILE A 343 22.02 7.86 -1.10
C ILE A 343 23.22 7.98 -0.17
N SER A 344 24.23 8.77 -0.53
CA SER A 344 25.45 8.93 0.24
C SER A 344 25.26 9.81 1.50
N THR A 345 24.37 10.80 1.43
CA THR A 345 24.16 11.80 2.50
C THR A 345 22.66 12.00 2.76
N PRO A 346 22.02 11.07 3.48
CA PRO A 346 20.60 11.21 3.83
C PRO A 346 20.32 12.48 4.64
N ILE A 347 19.17 13.11 4.40
CA ILE A 347 18.70 14.24 5.21
C ILE A 347 18.29 13.72 6.58
N LYS A 348 18.92 14.25 7.64
CA LYS A 348 18.49 13.97 9.01
C LYS A 348 17.30 14.84 9.36
N LEU A 349 16.24 14.22 9.88
CA LEU A 349 15.02 14.89 10.35
C LEU A 349 14.95 14.91 11.87
N ASP A 350 15.58 13.91 12.51
CA ASP A 350 15.67 13.72 13.94
C ASP A 350 16.95 12.91 14.24
N ASP A 351 17.31 12.70 15.49
CA ASP A 351 18.51 11.98 15.89
C ASP A 351 18.56 10.57 15.26
N ASP A 352 17.43 9.87 15.25
CA ASP A 352 17.31 8.50 14.75
C ASP A 352 16.63 8.41 13.37
N VAL A 353 16.04 9.51 12.87
CA VAL A 353 15.23 9.50 11.64
C VAL A 353 15.94 10.20 10.50
N SER A 354 16.10 9.50 9.40
CA SER A 354 16.64 10.06 8.17
C SER A 354 15.76 9.76 6.97
N ILE A 355 15.86 10.62 5.95
CA ILE A 355 15.15 10.47 4.69
C ILE A 355 16.07 10.66 3.50
N GLN A 356 15.87 9.84 2.48
CA GLN A 356 16.47 9.96 1.16
C GLN A 356 15.37 10.25 0.16
N VAL A 357 15.63 11.13 -0.80
CA VAL A 357 14.69 11.52 -1.86
C VAL A 357 15.32 11.16 -3.19
N LEU A 358 14.64 10.35 -3.99
CA LEU A 358 15.15 9.88 -5.27
C LEU A 358 14.17 10.24 -6.39
N PHE A 359 14.75 10.55 -7.56
CA PHE A 359 14.02 11.02 -8.72
C PHE A 359 14.36 10.20 -9.97
N ALA A 360 13.41 10.11 -10.89
CA ALA A 360 13.59 9.53 -12.21
C ALA A 360 13.04 10.50 -13.30
N PRO A 361 13.48 10.36 -14.57
CA PRO A 361 14.39 9.33 -15.06
C PRO A 361 15.84 9.55 -14.62
N SER A 362 16.50 8.48 -14.17
CA SER A 362 17.85 8.52 -13.59
C SER A 362 18.91 7.76 -14.41
N THR A 363 18.58 7.33 -15.62
CA THR A 363 19.46 6.59 -16.52
C THR A 363 19.82 7.41 -17.77
N VAL A 364 20.87 7.03 -18.48
CA VAL A 364 21.26 7.72 -19.72
C VAL A 364 20.23 7.45 -20.82
N ASP A 365 19.85 6.21 -20.98
CA ASP A 365 18.96 5.76 -22.05
C ASP A 365 17.62 5.24 -21.51
N LEU A 366 16.62 5.18 -22.40
CA LEU A 366 15.39 4.41 -22.15
C LEU A 366 15.72 2.93 -21.95
N LEU A 367 14.83 2.22 -21.26
CA LEU A 367 14.99 0.80 -20.96
C LEU A 367 15.13 -0.03 -22.24
N LYS A 368 16.18 -0.83 -22.30
CA LYS A 368 16.43 -1.85 -23.34
C LYS A 368 16.26 -3.25 -22.75
N SER A 369 16.05 -4.24 -23.59
CA SER A 369 15.95 -5.64 -23.17
C SER A 369 17.01 -6.50 -23.89
N PRO A 370 18.01 -7.08 -23.18
CA PRO A 370 18.27 -6.91 -21.75
C PRO A 370 18.70 -5.47 -21.38
N PRO A 371 18.53 -5.05 -20.12
CA PRO A 371 18.95 -3.72 -19.67
C PRO A 371 20.48 -3.59 -19.81
N LYS A 372 20.92 -2.47 -20.35
CA LYS A 372 22.35 -2.14 -20.47
C LYS A 372 22.87 -1.36 -19.28
N GLU A 373 21.97 -0.71 -18.58
CA GLU A 373 22.22 0.13 -17.43
C GLU A 373 21.38 -0.36 -16.25
N HIS A 374 21.99 -0.41 -15.08
CA HIS A 374 21.35 -0.80 -13.81
C HIS A 374 21.14 0.49 -13.01
N PRO A 375 19.89 0.96 -12.87
CA PRO A 375 19.61 2.22 -12.19
C PRO A 375 20.04 2.15 -10.72
N GLU A 376 20.86 3.10 -10.28
CA GLU A 376 21.44 3.11 -8.93
C GLU A 376 20.37 3.21 -7.84
N ASP A 377 19.32 3.97 -8.10
CA ASP A 377 18.17 4.10 -7.21
C ASP A 377 17.52 2.74 -6.90
N MET A 378 17.29 1.91 -7.93
CA MET A 378 16.69 0.57 -7.75
C MET A 378 17.68 -0.44 -7.17
N GLU A 379 18.94 -0.41 -7.59
CA GLU A 379 19.99 -1.25 -7.00
C GLU A 379 20.16 -0.97 -5.51
N TYR A 380 20.01 0.29 -5.10
CA TYR A 380 20.03 0.66 -3.70
C TYR A 380 18.81 0.10 -2.94
N VAL A 381 17.61 0.23 -3.50
CA VAL A 381 16.39 -0.36 -2.92
C VAL A 381 16.53 -1.88 -2.77
N PHE A 382 17.06 -2.56 -3.79
CA PHE A 382 17.26 -4.01 -3.74
C PHE A 382 18.21 -4.42 -2.62
N LYS A 383 19.34 -3.72 -2.46
CA LYS A 383 20.28 -3.96 -1.35
C LYS A 383 19.63 -3.76 0.02
N LEU A 384 18.78 -2.75 0.18
CA LEU A 384 18.04 -2.55 1.44
C LEU A 384 17.11 -3.73 1.72
N MET A 385 16.36 -4.20 0.73
CA MET A 385 15.47 -5.36 0.89
C MET A 385 16.24 -6.65 1.20
N GLU A 386 17.34 -6.88 0.53
CA GLU A 386 18.21 -8.07 0.75
C GLU A 386 18.90 -8.05 2.11
N SER A 387 19.03 -6.88 2.74
CA SER A 387 19.59 -6.72 4.11
C SER A 387 18.56 -6.92 5.23
N ALA A 388 17.30 -7.18 4.89
CA ALA A 388 16.23 -7.39 5.88
C ALA A 388 16.52 -8.53 6.85
N LYS A 389 16.21 -8.31 8.12
CA LYS A 389 16.49 -9.29 9.21
C LYS A 389 15.24 -10.05 9.63
N HIS A 390 14.08 -9.41 9.60
CA HIS A 390 12.82 -9.94 10.13
C HIS A 390 11.70 -9.98 9.09
N ALA A 391 11.52 -8.90 8.31
CA ALA A 391 10.40 -8.81 7.39
C ALA A 391 10.66 -7.92 6.17
N VAL A 392 10.06 -8.30 5.05
CA VAL A 392 9.81 -7.44 3.89
C VAL A 392 8.33 -7.47 3.56
N LEU A 393 7.68 -6.32 3.67
CA LEU A 393 6.27 -6.15 3.37
C LEU A 393 6.12 -5.19 2.20
N PHE A 394 5.26 -5.48 1.21
CA PHE A 394 5.13 -4.59 0.07
C PHE A 394 3.74 -4.58 -0.58
N LEU A 395 3.42 -3.46 -1.20
CA LEU A 395 2.30 -3.31 -2.14
C LEU A 395 2.84 -2.69 -3.43
N ALA A 396 2.54 -3.29 -4.56
CA ALA A 396 3.03 -2.82 -5.85
C ALA A 396 1.93 -2.85 -6.93
N PHE A 397 1.96 -1.89 -7.83
CA PHE A 397 1.06 -1.87 -8.99
C PHE A 397 1.57 -2.81 -10.08
N ASP A 398 2.56 -2.39 -10.82
CA ASP A 398 3.18 -3.11 -11.94
C ASP A 398 4.68 -2.85 -11.96
N PRO A 399 5.46 -3.51 -11.09
CA PRO A 399 6.87 -3.22 -10.92
C PRO A 399 7.74 -3.66 -12.11
N GLY A 400 7.24 -4.56 -12.95
CA GLY A 400 7.97 -5.05 -14.11
C GLY A 400 9.01 -6.12 -13.80
N ASN A 401 9.86 -6.37 -14.81
CA ASN A 401 11.06 -7.19 -14.65
C ASN A 401 12.17 -6.32 -14.02
N ASN A 402 13.14 -6.95 -13.36
CA ASN A 402 14.18 -6.27 -12.59
C ASN A 402 13.56 -5.30 -11.57
N SER A 403 12.90 -5.85 -10.60
CA SER A 403 12.06 -5.09 -9.68
C SER A 403 12.18 -5.60 -8.25
N ILE A 404 11.43 -4.97 -7.35
CA ILE A 404 11.35 -5.40 -5.93
C ILE A 404 10.92 -6.86 -5.78
N LEU A 405 10.26 -7.48 -6.78
CA LEU A 405 9.90 -8.89 -6.70
C LEU A 405 11.13 -9.78 -6.75
N ASP A 406 12.07 -9.45 -7.64
CA ASP A 406 13.35 -10.18 -7.74
C ASP A 406 14.17 -10.00 -6.46
N ALA A 407 14.19 -8.77 -5.90
CA ALA A 407 14.87 -8.48 -4.65
C ALA A 407 14.25 -9.22 -3.45
N ALA A 408 12.92 -9.29 -3.37
CA ALA A 408 12.23 -10.06 -2.34
C ALA A 408 12.55 -11.56 -2.41
N GLY A 409 12.64 -12.11 -3.63
CA GLY A 409 13.09 -13.49 -3.86
C GLY A 409 14.52 -13.72 -3.38
N ARG A 410 15.45 -12.82 -3.69
CA ARG A 410 16.85 -12.91 -3.22
C ARG A 410 16.95 -12.74 -1.71
N ALA A 411 16.20 -11.79 -1.12
CA ALA A 411 16.13 -11.61 0.33
C ALA A 411 15.72 -12.90 1.05
N LEU A 412 14.69 -13.58 0.53
CA LEU A 412 14.22 -14.83 1.08
C LEU A 412 15.22 -15.98 0.87
N ALA A 413 15.92 -16.03 -0.27
CA ALA A 413 16.99 -17.01 -0.50
C ALA A 413 18.14 -16.82 0.48
N ASN A 414 18.49 -15.57 0.83
CA ASN A 414 19.52 -15.24 1.80
C ASN A 414 19.08 -15.52 3.25
N ASN A 415 17.80 -15.33 3.55
CA ASN A 415 17.22 -15.56 4.88
C ASN A 415 15.87 -16.29 4.76
N PRO A 416 15.86 -17.63 4.81
CA PRO A 416 14.63 -18.44 4.70
C PRO A 416 13.61 -18.19 5.83
N ASN A 417 14.05 -17.61 6.94
CA ASN A 417 13.17 -17.26 8.07
C ASN A 417 12.52 -15.87 7.94
N LEU A 418 12.78 -15.17 6.85
CA LEU A 418 12.24 -13.84 6.62
C LEU A 418 10.72 -13.89 6.42
N PHE A 419 9.99 -13.02 7.12
CA PHE A 419 8.55 -12.85 6.94
C PHE A 419 8.29 -11.95 5.73
N VAL A 420 7.95 -12.53 4.59
CA VAL A 420 7.67 -11.77 3.37
C VAL A 420 6.20 -11.84 3.04
N ARG A 421 5.55 -10.67 2.95
CA ARG A 421 4.14 -10.54 2.58
C ARG A 421 3.97 -9.41 1.58
N GLY A 422 3.21 -9.63 0.53
CA GLY A 422 2.97 -8.61 -0.46
C GLY A 422 1.72 -8.83 -1.29
N ALA A 423 1.27 -7.75 -1.94
CA ALA A 423 0.18 -7.83 -2.90
C ALA A 423 0.47 -6.91 -4.10
N LEU A 424 0.05 -7.35 -5.29
CA LEU A 424 0.23 -6.59 -6.54
C LEU A 424 -0.97 -6.69 -7.46
N THR A 425 -1.05 -5.76 -8.41
CA THR A 425 -2.12 -5.73 -9.42
C THR A 425 -1.78 -6.49 -10.71
N SER A 426 -0.55 -6.75 -11.06
CA SER A 426 -0.20 -7.33 -12.37
C SER A 426 -0.32 -8.86 -12.40
N THR A 427 -0.95 -9.41 -13.49
CA THR A 427 -1.16 -10.85 -13.68
C THR A 427 -0.08 -11.53 -14.51
N GLN A 428 0.37 -10.90 -15.58
CA GLN A 428 1.36 -11.51 -16.48
C GLN A 428 2.71 -11.72 -15.76
N ARG A 429 3.06 -10.82 -14.89
CA ARG A 429 4.34 -10.82 -14.16
C ARG A 429 4.31 -11.62 -12.89
N ALA A 430 3.13 -11.79 -12.31
CA ALA A 430 2.93 -12.71 -11.21
C ALA A 430 3.16 -14.17 -11.62
N SER A 431 2.79 -14.54 -12.84
CA SER A 431 3.08 -15.88 -13.36
C SER A 431 4.60 -16.10 -13.51
N ASN A 432 5.32 -15.11 -14.04
CA ASN A 432 6.78 -15.17 -14.15
C ASN A 432 7.46 -15.22 -12.78
N PHE A 433 6.91 -14.50 -11.81
CA PHE A 433 7.40 -14.48 -10.44
C PHE A 433 7.08 -15.78 -9.70
N ALA A 434 5.89 -16.35 -9.88
CA ALA A 434 5.54 -17.66 -9.36
C ALA A 434 6.47 -18.75 -9.94
N GLU A 435 6.77 -18.70 -11.25
CA GLU A 435 7.75 -19.59 -11.88
C GLU A 435 9.16 -19.42 -11.31
N ALA A 436 9.57 -18.20 -11.01
CA ALA A 436 10.86 -17.93 -10.37
C ALA A 436 10.92 -18.49 -8.94
N LEU A 437 9.84 -18.33 -8.18
CA LEU A 437 9.70 -18.94 -6.84
C LEU A 437 9.66 -20.46 -6.91
N GLU A 438 8.98 -21.04 -7.88
CA GLU A 438 8.95 -22.50 -8.09
C GLU A 438 10.32 -23.09 -8.38
N LYS A 439 11.15 -22.39 -9.14
CA LYS A 439 12.55 -22.77 -9.38
C LYS A 439 13.41 -22.72 -8.12
N GLN A 440 13.02 -21.94 -7.13
CA GLN A 440 13.69 -21.84 -5.82
C GLN A 440 13.14 -22.84 -4.79
N LYS A 441 12.06 -23.59 -5.13
CA LYS A 441 11.48 -24.60 -4.24
C LYS A 441 12.44 -25.75 -3.97
N LYS A 442 13.02 -25.77 -2.81
CA LYS A 442 13.51 -26.98 -2.13
C LYS A 442 12.94 -27.13 -0.72
N GLN A 443 11.97 -26.32 -0.34
CA GLN A 443 11.37 -26.33 1.01
C GLN A 443 9.85 -26.44 0.94
N GLU A 444 9.27 -27.16 1.89
CA GLU A 444 7.86 -27.51 1.98
C GLU A 444 6.90 -26.29 2.03
N PRO A 445 5.64 -26.42 1.53
CA PRO A 445 4.78 -25.29 1.20
C PRO A 445 4.21 -24.51 2.38
N ASP A 446 4.34 -24.97 3.62
CA ASP A 446 3.42 -24.53 4.68
C ASP A 446 3.95 -23.49 5.67
N GLU A 447 5.23 -23.18 5.74
CA GLU A 447 5.68 -22.53 6.96
C GLU A 447 6.64 -21.35 6.87
N GLY A 448 6.92 -20.83 5.75
CA GLY A 448 7.79 -19.68 5.72
C GLY A 448 8.27 -19.37 4.33
N GLY A 449 7.92 -18.30 3.84
CA GLY A 449 8.31 -17.90 2.53
C GLY A 449 7.59 -16.62 2.15
N MET A 450 7.82 -16.16 0.95
CA MET A 450 7.15 -14.99 0.44
C MET A 450 5.70 -15.31 0.13
N HIS A 451 4.78 -14.53 0.70
CA HIS A 451 3.38 -14.52 0.35
C HIS A 451 3.06 -13.23 -0.40
N VAL A 452 2.66 -13.36 -1.65
CA VAL A 452 2.29 -12.23 -2.52
C VAL A 452 0.90 -12.46 -3.08
N SER A 453 0.01 -11.52 -2.86
CA SER A 453 -1.31 -11.51 -3.49
C SER A 453 -1.26 -10.65 -4.75
N VAL A 454 -1.72 -11.21 -5.87
CA VAL A 454 -1.78 -10.52 -7.16
C VAL A 454 -3.21 -10.30 -7.58
N ILE A 455 -3.55 -9.06 -7.97
CA ILE A 455 -4.89 -8.65 -8.40
C ILE A 455 -4.87 -8.30 -9.89
N GLY A 456 -5.75 -8.95 -10.67
CA GLY A 456 -5.89 -8.70 -12.10
C GLY A 456 -6.35 -9.93 -12.88
N GLU A 457 -6.68 -9.82 -14.17
CA GLU A 457 -7.04 -10.97 -14.97
C GLU A 457 -5.81 -11.83 -15.32
N PRO A 458 -5.91 -13.18 -15.32
CA PRO A 458 -4.86 -14.03 -15.83
C PRO A 458 -4.68 -13.74 -17.32
N GLY A 459 -3.48 -13.35 -17.71
CA GLY A 459 -3.13 -13.23 -19.14
C GLY A 459 -3.52 -14.51 -19.88
N LYS A 460 -4.06 -14.38 -21.08
CA LYS A 460 -4.43 -15.56 -21.91
C LYS A 460 -3.20 -16.47 -22.01
N PRO A 461 -3.29 -17.75 -21.63
CA PRO A 461 -2.16 -18.65 -21.71
C PRO A 461 -1.71 -18.73 -23.16
N LYS A 462 -0.43 -18.46 -23.42
CA LYS A 462 0.19 -18.85 -24.68
C LYS A 462 0.07 -20.36 -24.76
N LYS A 463 -0.59 -20.88 -25.82
CA LYS A 463 -0.68 -22.29 -26.11
C LYS A 463 0.73 -22.91 -26.11
N LYS A 464 1.11 -23.54 -25.02
CA LYS A 464 2.12 -24.58 -24.98
C LYS A 464 1.44 -25.88 -24.58
N ALA A 465 1.76 -26.91 -25.32
CA ALA A 465 1.23 -28.24 -25.15
C ALA A 465 1.35 -28.76 -23.72
N ASP A 466 0.36 -29.52 -23.31
CA ASP A 466 0.16 -30.30 -22.11
C ASP A 466 1.45 -30.70 -21.35
N ALA A 467 1.98 -29.80 -20.55
CA ALA A 467 2.80 -30.12 -19.41
C ALA A 467 1.88 -30.08 -18.18
N GLU A 468 1.95 -31.10 -17.34
CA GLU A 468 1.26 -31.13 -16.06
C GLU A 468 1.42 -29.76 -15.39
N LYS A 469 0.29 -29.09 -15.09
CA LYS A 469 0.31 -27.79 -14.46
C LYS A 469 0.87 -27.97 -13.05
N PRO A 470 2.00 -27.34 -12.73
CA PRO A 470 2.51 -27.39 -11.36
C PRO A 470 1.45 -26.83 -10.41
N GLU A 471 1.29 -27.44 -9.26
CA GLU A 471 0.46 -26.93 -8.17
C GLU A 471 0.87 -25.49 -7.86
N PRO A 472 -0.08 -24.54 -7.71
CA PRO A 472 0.26 -23.15 -7.45
C PRO A 472 0.98 -23.01 -6.12
N ASP A 473 2.06 -22.25 -6.11
CA ASP A 473 2.74 -21.89 -4.89
C ASP A 473 1.86 -20.96 -4.03
N TYR A 474 1.46 -21.43 -2.88
CA TYR A 474 0.62 -20.69 -1.92
C TYR A 474 1.28 -19.40 -1.40
N ARG A 475 2.53 -19.17 -1.70
CA ARG A 475 3.31 -17.97 -1.35
C ARG A 475 3.12 -16.83 -2.33
N SER A 476 2.67 -17.10 -3.56
CA SER A 476 2.28 -16.07 -4.52
C SER A 476 0.82 -16.24 -4.91
N ILE A 477 -0.02 -15.32 -4.48
CA ILE A 477 -1.47 -15.40 -4.67
C ILE A 477 -1.87 -14.40 -5.77
N PRO A 478 -2.30 -14.88 -6.97
CA PRO A 478 -2.90 -14.01 -7.96
C PRO A 478 -4.26 -13.52 -7.46
N ALA A 479 -4.46 -12.23 -7.38
CA ALA A 479 -5.77 -11.67 -7.08
C ALA A 479 -6.78 -11.84 -8.23
N GLY A 480 -6.33 -12.19 -9.45
CA GLY A 480 -7.18 -12.66 -10.55
C GLY A 480 -7.86 -14.00 -10.29
N ALA A 481 -7.64 -14.55 -9.11
CA ALA A 481 -8.27 -15.75 -8.63
C ALA A 481 -9.75 -15.58 -8.25
N ILE A 482 -10.50 -14.61 -8.69
CA ILE A 482 -11.93 -14.49 -8.44
C ILE A 482 -12.70 -15.25 -9.52
N SER A 483 -13.53 -16.27 -9.15
CA SER A 483 -14.18 -17.16 -10.12
C SER A 483 -15.21 -16.41 -10.99
N LYS A 484 -15.43 -16.88 -12.23
CA LYS A 484 -16.45 -16.32 -13.12
C LYS A 484 -17.88 -16.40 -12.54
N ASP A 485 -18.08 -17.24 -11.54
CA ASP A 485 -19.39 -17.51 -10.94
C ASP A 485 -19.60 -16.82 -9.59
N ASP A 486 -18.57 -16.15 -9.05
CA ASP A 486 -18.68 -15.33 -7.87
C ASP A 486 -19.12 -13.91 -8.25
N VAL A 487 -20.22 -13.43 -7.68
CA VAL A 487 -20.75 -12.07 -7.92
C VAL A 487 -19.69 -11.01 -7.59
N PHE A 488 -18.89 -11.22 -6.56
CA PHE A 488 -17.78 -10.33 -6.20
C PHE A 488 -16.63 -10.41 -7.21
N GLY A 489 -16.39 -11.57 -7.82
CA GLY A 489 -15.34 -11.74 -8.80
C GLY A 489 -15.58 -11.00 -10.10
N LYS A 490 -16.81 -11.04 -10.59
CA LYS A 490 -17.21 -10.25 -11.75
C LYS A 490 -17.04 -8.76 -11.47
N TRP A 491 -17.42 -8.33 -10.29
CA TRP A 491 -17.33 -6.94 -9.90
C TRP A 491 -15.88 -6.45 -9.74
N GLU A 492 -14.99 -7.22 -9.14
CA GLU A 492 -13.58 -6.84 -9.06
C GLU A 492 -12.93 -6.77 -10.44
N ALA A 493 -13.26 -7.69 -11.36
CA ALA A 493 -12.81 -7.64 -12.73
C ALA A 493 -13.33 -6.40 -13.47
N GLU A 494 -14.61 -6.04 -13.28
CA GLU A 494 -15.19 -4.81 -13.81
C GLU A 494 -14.53 -3.56 -13.21
N MET A 495 -14.23 -3.56 -11.92
CA MET A 495 -13.53 -2.46 -11.25
C MET A 495 -12.08 -2.33 -11.70
N TYR A 496 -11.42 -3.45 -12.00
CA TYR A 496 -10.10 -3.44 -12.62
C TYR A 496 -10.14 -2.76 -13.99
N ILE A 497 -11.12 -3.10 -14.82
CA ILE A 497 -11.32 -2.49 -16.14
C ILE A 497 -11.58 -0.99 -15.99
N TYR A 498 -12.39 -0.59 -15.01
CA TYR A 498 -12.76 0.81 -14.77
C TYR A 498 -11.61 1.65 -14.20
N GLY A 499 -10.88 1.13 -13.22
CA GLY A 499 -9.82 1.85 -12.50
C GLY A 499 -8.39 1.50 -12.94
N HIS A 500 -8.22 0.56 -13.87
CA HIS A 500 -6.95 0.01 -14.37
C HIS A 500 -6.04 -0.61 -13.31
N ALA A 501 -6.37 -0.46 -12.04
CA ALA A 501 -5.63 -1.03 -10.92
C ALA A 501 -6.55 -1.17 -9.70
N ILE A 502 -6.30 -2.18 -8.88
CA ILE A 502 -6.91 -2.31 -7.56
C ILE A 502 -5.88 -1.92 -6.50
N ILE A 503 -4.70 -2.54 -6.50
CA ILE A 503 -3.55 -2.07 -5.72
C ILE A 503 -2.75 -1.13 -6.59
N HIS A 504 -2.72 0.14 -6.21
CA HIS A 504 -1.94 1.17 -6.89
C HIS A 504 -0.85 1.76 -5.99
N ASN A 505 -0.73 1.27 -4.77
CA ASN A 505 0.37 1.58 -3.87
C ASN A 505 1.73 1.19 -4.47
N LYS A 506 2.76 1.92 -4.08
CA LYS A 506 4.16 1.65 -4.32
C LYS A 506 4.86 1.76 -2.98
N ILE A 507 4.81 0.67 -2.21
CA ILE A 507 5.24 0.62 -0.82
C ILE A 507 6.16 -0.58 -0.61
N VAL A 508 7.28 -0.35 0.08
CA VAL A 508 8.08 -1.40 0.72
C VAL A 508 8.32 -1.00 2.17
N VAL A 509 8.10 -1.94 3.07
CA VAL A 509 8.42 -1.80 4.51
C VAL A 509 9.38 -2.90 4.90
N ILE A 510 10.50 -2.52 5.49
CA ILE A 510 11.54 -3.44 5.95
C ILE A 510 11.63 -3.32 7.46
N ASP A 511 11.56 -4.45 8.14
CA ASP A 511 11.76 -4.60 9.59
C ASP A 511 10.99 -3.56 10.44
N PRO A 512 9.65 -3.44 10.34
CA PRO A 512 8.86 -2.31 10.84
C PRO A 512 8.93 -2.07 12.35
N PHE A 513 9.38 -3.04 13.13
CA PHE A 513 9.51 -2.92 14.58
C PHE A 513 10.95 -2.64 15.02
N SER A 514 11.91 -2.72 14.12
CA SER A 514 13.32 -2.46 14.37
C SER A 514 13.62 -0.96 14.50
N LYS A 515 14.67 -0.61 15.21
CA LYS A 515 15.23 0.75 15.18
C LYS A 515 15.77 1.15 13.79
N ASP A 516 16.14 0.16 12.97
CA ASP A 516 16.64 0.35 11.60
C ASP A 516 15.52 0.20 10.56
N CYS A 517 14.25 0.28 10.98
CA CYS A 517 13.09 0.14 10.10
C CYS A 517 13.17 1.07 8.89
N THR A 518 12.65 0.60 7.75
CA THR A 518 12.68 1.39 6.52
C THR A 518 11.31 1.38 5.85
N VAL A 519 10.86 2.55 5.39
CA VAL A 519 9.67 2.72 4.56
C VAL A 519 10.09 3.34 3.24
N ILE A 520 9.67 2.73 2.13
CA ILE A 520 9.86 3.24 0.77
C ILE A 520 8.49 3.50 0.18
N THR A 521 8.25 4.72 -0.30
CA THR A 521 6.97 5.07 -0.94
C THR A 521 7.12 6.30 -1.85
N GLY A 522 6.22 6.41 -2.84
CA GLY A 522 6.18 7.51 -3.79
C GLY A 522 5.34 7.18 -5.01
N SER A 523 5.65 7.79 -6.14
CA SER A 523 5.01 7.51 -7.42
C SER A 523 5.64 6.33 -8.16
N HIS A 524 6.90 6.02 -7.88
CA HIS A 524 7.76 5.06 -8.59
C HIS A 524 7.24 3.62 -8.49
N ASN A 525 7.08 2.95 -9.61
CA ASN A 525 6.58 1.56 -9.66
C ASN A 525 7.58 0.49 -9.19
N LEU A 526 8.72 0.90 -8.62
CA LEU A 526 9.71 0.06 -7.94
C LEU A 526 10.30 -1.05 -8.84
N GLY A 527 10.66 -0.66 -10.06
CA GLY A 527 11.34 -1.48 -11.06
C GLY A 527 12.08 -0.63 -12.09
N TYR A 528 12.99 -1.23 -12.83
CA TYR A 528 13.89 -0.54 -13.79
C TYR A 528 13.16 0.35 -14.79
N ARG A 529 11.98 -0.07 -15.26
CA ARG A 529 11.21 0.71 -16.24
C ARG A 529 10.89 2.11 -15.74
N ALA A 530 10.55 2.25 -14.47
CA ALA A 530 10.21 3.55 -13.90
C ALA A 530 11.46 4.46 -13.85
N SER A 531 12.61 3.93 -13.43
CA SER A 531 13.88 4.68 -13.40
C SER A 531 14.41 5.08 -14.78
N HIS A 532 14.09 4.30 -15.82
CA HIS A 532 14.53 4.57 -17.19
C HIS A 532 13.61 5.53 -17.94
N ASN A 533 12.28 5.34 -17.81
CA ASN A 533 11.34 5.90 -18.77
C ASN A 533 10.43 6.99 -18.20
N ASN A 534 10.22 7.02 -16.88
CA ASN A 534 9.17 7.86 -16.30
C ASN A 534 9.74 9.04 -15.51
N ASP A 535 8.96 10.12 -15.43
CA ASP A 535 9.20 11.13 -14.40
C ASP A 535 8.58 10.63 -13.09
N GLU A 536 9.41 10.29 -12.14
CA GLU A 536 8.98 9.69 -10.87
C GLU A 536 9.68 10.33 -9.68
N ASN A 537 9.13 10.08 -8.52
CA ASN A 537 9.80 10.33 -7.26
C ASN A 537 9.46 9.24 -6.23
N PHE A 538 10.37 8.99 -5.32
CA PHE A 538 10.09 8.23 -4.12
C PHE A 538 11.02 8.62 -2.99
N VAL A 539 10.61 8.29 -1.78
CA VAL A 539 11.38 8.53 -0.56
C VAL A 539 11.68 7.23 0.15
N ILE A 540 12.82 7.21 0.83
CA ILE A 540 13.25 6.14 1.73
C ILE A 540 13.39 6.76 3.11
N VAL A 541 12.48 6.44 4.03
CA VAL A 541 12.50 6.91 5.42
C VAL A 541 13.04 5.80 6.30
N ARG A 542 14.06 6.09 7.10
CA ARG A 542 14.68 5.13 8.01
C ARG A 542 14.57 5.61 9.46
N GLY A 543 14.36 4.65 10.37
CA GLY A 543 14.36 4.88 11.81
C GLY A 543 13.02 5.36 12.41
N ASN A 544 12.02 5.71 11.59
CA ASN A 544 10.71 6.12 12.10
C ASN A 544 9.78 4.90 12.30
N LYS A 545 9.75 4.36 13.52
CA LYS A 545 8.93 3.19 13.87
C LYS A 545 7.43 3.45 13.70
N ASP A 546 6.93 4.63 14.06
CA ASP A 546 5.50 4.95 13.96
C ASP A 546 5.03 4.96 12.51
N LEU A 547 5.87 5.50 11.61
CA LEU A 547 5.62 5.47 10.18
C LEU A 547 5.67 4.04 9.65
N ALA A 548 6.72 3.29 9.99
CA ALA A 548 6.92 1.92 9.52
C ALA A 548 5.78 0.99 9.97
N GLN A 549 5.31 1.12 11.21
CA GLN A 549 4.18 0.35 11.74
C GLN A 549 2.85 0.73 11.06
N ALA A 550 2.63 2.01 10.75
CA ALA A 550 1.43 2.43 10.02
C ALA A 550 1.39 1.86 8.60
N TYR A 551 2.53 1.90 7.90
CA TYR A 551 2.64 1.28 6.57
C TYR A 551 2.55 -0.24 6.63
N ALA A 552 3.15 -0.89 7.63
CA ALA A 552 3.01 -2.33 7.85
C ALA A 552 1.56 -2.73 8.13
N CYS A 553 0.83 -1.95 8.94
CA CYS A 553 -0.59 -2.15 9.19
C CYS A 553 -1.39 -2.11 7.88
N HIS A 554 -1.14 -1.12 7.03
CA HIS A 554 -1.80 -0.98 5.74
C HIS A 554 -1.50 -2.17 4.80
N VAL A 555 -0.22 -2.56 4.68
CA VAL A 555 0.17 -3.71 3.84
C VAL A 555 -0.47 -5.00 4.33
N LEU A 556 -0.41 -5.28 5.63
CA LEU A 556 -0.94 -6.52 6.21
C LEU A 556 -2.47 -6.60 6.13
N ASP A 557 -3.18 -5.48 6.29
CA ASP A 557 -4.65 -5.46 6.10
C ASP A 557 -5.04 -5.82 4.68
N LEU A 558 -4.42 -5.19 3.69
CA LEU A 558 -4.71 -5.45 2.28
C LEU A 558 -4.28 -6.86 1.87
N TYR A 559 -3.08 -7.29 2.28
CA TYR A 559 -2.61 -8.65 2.04
C TYR A 559 -3.58 -9.70 2.60
N ASP A 560 -3.97 -9.60 3.87
CA ASP A 560 -4.85 -10.56 4.53
C ASP A 560 -6.23 -10.63 3.86
N HIS A 561 -6.77 -9.48 3.43
CA HIS A 561 -8.03 -9.43 2.70
C HIS A 561 -7.97 -10.24 1.39
N TYR A 562 -6.94 -10.04 0.57
CA TYR A 562 -6.81 -10.72 -0.72
C TYR A 562 -6.36 -12.18 -0.57
N ALA A 563 -5.46 -12.47 0.37
CA ALA A 563 -5.03 -13.82 0.68
C ALA A 563 -6.20 -14.71 1.13
N TRP A 564 -7.05 -14.21 2.03
CA TRP A 564 -8.25 -14.92 2.48
C TRP A 564 -9.18 -15.27 1.33
N ARG A 565 -9.48 -14.35 0.43
CA ARG A 565 -10.32 -14.56 -0.74
C ARG A 565 -9.75 -15.60 -1.70
N TYR A 566 -8.45 -15.54 -1.95
CA TYR A 566 -7.77 -16.53 -2.76
C TYR A 566 -7.89 -17.92 -2.16
N TRP A 567 -7.65 -18.06 -0.86
CA TRP A 567 -7.77 -19.32 -0.14
C TRP A 567 -9.18 -19.91 -0.23
N LEU A 568 -10.21 -19.12 0.04
CA LEU A 568 -11.61 -19.55 -0.06
C LEU A 568 -11.96 -20.08 -1.44
N ARG A 569 -11.37 -19.54 -2.46
CA ARG A 569 -11.62 -19.88 -3.83
C ARG A 569 -10.93 -21.18 -4.28
N LYS A 570 -9.71 -21.39 -3.83
CA LYS A 570 -8.96 -22.61 -4.06
C LYS A 570 -9.51 -23.78 -3.26
N ASN A 571 -10.08 -23.49 -2.11
CA ASN A 571 -10.55 -24.47 -1.14
C ASN A 571 -11.93 -24.04 -0.63
N PRO A 572 -12.98 -24.07 -1.48
CA PRO A 572 -14.33 -23.63 -1.09
C PRO A 572 -14.88 -24.44 0.08
N GLU A 573 -14.39 -25.66 0.31
CA GLU A 573 -14.70 -26.49 1.46
C GLU A 573 -14.17 -25.92 2.80
N ILE A 574 -13.26 -24.94 2.77
CA ILE A 574 -12.79 -24.26 3.99
C ILE A 574 -13.83 -23.21 4.45
N PHE A 575 -14.68 -22.72 3.55
CA PHE A 575 -15.73 -21.80 3.91
C PHE A 575 -16.68 -22.43 4.93
N GLY A 576 -16.74 -21.82 6.11
CA GLY A 576 -17.57 -22.34 7.20
C GLY A 576 -17.01 -23.55 7.95
N LYS A 577 -15.76 -23.97 7.70
CA LYS A 577 -15.12 -24.96 8.57
C LYS A 577 -15.10 -24.44 10.00
N PRO A 578 -15.48 -25.30 10.97
CA PRO A 578 -15.44 -24.93 12.36
C PRO A 578 -14.00 -24.72 12.86
N LEU A 579 -13.87 -24.00 13.96
CA LEU A 579 -12.63 -23.90 14.70
C LEU A 579 -12.14 -25.30 15.12
N VAL A 580 -10.83 -25.48 15.17
CA VAL A 580 -10.22 -26.72 15.67
C VAL A 580 -10.61 -26.92 17.15
N PRO A 581 -11.20 -28.09 17.52
CA PRO A 581 -11.78 -28.28 18.86
C PRO A 581 -10.77 -28.62 19.95
N ASP A 582 -9.49 -28.57 19.65
CA ASP A 582 -8.39 -28.92 20.56
C ASP A 582 -7.16 -28.01 20.36
N PRO A 583 -6.12 -28.11 21.21
CA PRO A 583 -4.93 -27.25 21.11
C PRO A 583 -4.04 -27.47 19.87
N SER A 584 -4.32 -28.46 19.02
CA SER A 584 -3.50 -28.82 17.85
C SER A 584 -3.40 -27.71 16.80
N TRP A 585 -4.31 -26.71 16.84
CA TRP A 585 -4.24 -25.55 15.97
C TRP A 585 -2.91 -24.78 16.11
N GLN A 586 -2.22 -24.91 17.25
CA GLN A 586 -0.94 -24.23 17.53
C GLN A 586 0.23 -24.86 16.77
N LYS A 587 0.14 -26.13 16.35
CA LYS A 587 1.26 -26.88 15.72
C LYS A 587 1.81 -26.23 14.46
N ARG A 588 1.01 -25.46 13.74
CA ARG A 588 1.48 -24.72 12.57
C ARG A 588 2.40 -23.55 12.91
N TYR A 589 2.39 -23.10 14.16
CA TYR A 589 3.20 -21.97 14.65
C TYR A 589 4.38 -22.47 15.50
N ILE A 590 4.13 -23.44 16.36
CA ILE A 590 5.08 -23.97 17.35
C ILE A 590 5.09 -25.49 17.23
N ASP A 591 6.27 -26.09 17.06
CA ASP A 591 6.49 -27.53 17.03
C ASP A 591 7.25 -27.97 18.26
N GLY A 592 6.56 -28.63 19.18
CA GLY A 592 7.14 -28.95 20.49
C GLY A 592 7.36 -27.71 21.36
N GLU A 593 8.58 -27.45 21.75
CA GLU A 593 9.00 -26.27 22.52
C GLU A 593 9.66 -25.18 21.66
N GLU A 594 9.80 -25.42 20.35
CA GLU A 594 10.48 -24.50 19.43
C GLU A 594 9.49 -23.76 18.54
N GLU A 595 9.75 -22.48 18.31
CA GLU A 595 9.02 -21.72 17.32
C GLU A 595 9.33 -22.24 15.92
N LYS A 596 8.31 -22.39 15.09
CA LYS A 596 8.43 -23.00 13.79
C LYS A 596 8.18 -22.03 12.65
N SER A 597 7.16 -21.19 12.77
CA SER A 597 6.73 -20.35 11.65
C SER A 597 7.46 -19.02 11.61
N PRO A 598 7.93 -18.55 10.43
CA PRO A 598 8.47 -17.20 10.25
C PRO A 598 7.50 -16.10 10.67
N GLU A 599 6.20 -16.34 10.58
CA GLU A 599 5.17 -15.42 11.06
C GLU A 599 5.28 -15.24 12.59
N LEU A 600 5.40 -16.32 13.34
CA LEU A 600 5.55 -16.24 14.80
C LEU A 600 6.89 -15.57 15.18
N ARG A 601 7.96 -15.86 14.47
CA ARG A 601 9.27 -15.19 14.66
C ARG A 601 9.19 -13.70 14.41
N PHE A 602 8.44 -13.29 13.37
CA PHE A 602 8.18 -11.87 13.10
C PHE A 602 7.45 -11.21 14.27
N TRP A 603 6.38 -11.84 14.79
CA TRP A 603 5.67 -11.31 15.96
C TRP A 603 6.50 -11.32 17.23
N LEU A 604 7.35 -12.34 17.43
CA LEU A 604 8.32 -12.37 18.53
C LEU A 604 9.30 -11.19 18.43
N SER A 605 9.82 -10.89 17.23
CA SER A 605 10.70 -9.74 17.03
C SER A 605 9.99 -8.43 17.36
N ALA A 606 8.71 -8.30 17.01
CA ALA A 606 7.89 -7.13 17.29
C ALA A 606 7.62 -6.94 18.80
N THR A 607 7.43 -8.03 19.53
CA THR A 607 7.13 -7.96 20.97
C THR A 607 8.37 -7.78 21.84
N ASN A 608 9.57 -8.04 21.31
CA ASN A 608 10.85 -7.91 22.00
C ASN A 608 11.59 -6.58 21.66
N SER A 609 11.10 -5.80 20.70
CA SER A 609 11.63 -4.49 20.28
C SER A 609 10.97 -3.34 21.07
#